data_ce7c1b80283f0cbfdf5d4152246fa687
#
_entry.id   ce7c1b80283f0cbfdf5d4152246fa687
#
_cell.length_a   1.000
_cell.length_b   1.000
_cell.length_c   1.000
_cell.angle_alpha   90.00
_cell.angle_beta   90.00
_cell.angle_gamma   90.00
#
_symmetry.space_group_name_H-M   'P 1'
#
loop_
_entity.id
_entity.type
_entity.pdbx_description
1 polymer ?
#
loop_
_entity_poly.entity_id
_entity_poly.type
_entity_poly.pdbx_seq_one_letter_code
_entity_poly.pdbx_strand_id
1 'polypeptide(L)'
;KYYVMALGTGLSLTPIYNELQKRCEAKQLSFRNVVAFNAYEYYPIAKESSLKSINQLKERFLDHIDIDPQNIFTLDGSVAQDAVQDTCRLYEQRIKTFGGLDVTILGIGRMGNIAANEPGSSIQSLTRIILIGNMSREEMENSFKTKEQVPPCSLTMGVGTLLTAKTVFLTAWGDEKSEIMQKVIEGNITDTLPATFLQTHPNAQVVLDLSAAAHLTRIEHPW
;
A
#
# COMPACT_ATOMS: atom_id res chain seq x y z
N LYS A 1 -16.89 -17.55 -2.45
CA LYS A 1 -16.66 -16.10 -2.60
C LYS A 1 -15.23 -15.82 -2.14
N TYR A 2 -14.44 -15.15 -2.97
CA TYR A 2 -13.10 -14.73 -2.59
C TYR A 2 -13.14 -13.55 -1.62
N TYR A 3 -12.13 -13.46 -0.77
CA TYR A 3 -11.80 -12.28 0.03
C TYR A 3 -10.69 -11.50 -0.69
N VAL A 4 -10.93 -10.25 -1.02
CA VAL A 4 -10.09 -9.46 -1.92
C VAL A 4 -9.27 -8.44 -1.14
N MET A 5 -7.95 -8.54 -1.24
CA MET A 5 -6.99 -7.73 -0.48
C MET A 5 -6.15 -6.84 -1.39
N ALA A 6 -6.00 -5.57 -1.06
CA ALA A 6 -4.95 -4.71 -1.59
C ALA A 6 -3.82 -4.61 -0.57
N LEU A 7 -2.59 -4.89 -1.00
CA LEU A 7 -1.43 -5.06 -0.13
C LEU A 7 -0.32 -4.08 -0.50
N GLY A 8 0.13 -3.29 0.49
CA GLY A 8 1.35 -2.50 0.40
C GLY A 8 2.60 -3.37 0.56
N THR A 9 3.76 -2.81 0.21
CA THR A 9 5.06 -3.51 0.29
C THR A 9 6.06 -2.86 1.25
N GLY A 10 5.67 -1.78 1.92
CA GLY A 10 6.53 -1.07 2.86
C GLY A 10 7.01 -1.92 4.03
N LEU A 11 8.22 -1.65 4.54
CA LEU A 11 8.80 -2.36 5.69
C LEU A 11 7.94 -2.25 6.96
N SER A 12 7.17 -1.17 7.10
CA SER A 12 6.22 -0.98 8.20
C SER A 12 5.15 -2.06 8.27
N LEU A 13 4.92 -2.81 7.20
CA LEU A 13 3.92 -3.89 7.14
C LEU A 13 4.46 -5.24 7.63
N THR A 14 5.79 -5.36 7.79
CA THR A 14 6.43 -6.62 8.21
C THR A 14 5.84 -7.21 9.49
N PRO A 15 5.56 -6.46 10.56
CA PRO A 15 4.98 -7.04 11.78
C PRO A 15 3.61 -7.67 11.55
N ILE A 16 2.76 -7.05 10.73
CA ILE A 16 1.44 -7.58 10.38
C ILE A 16 1.58 -8.83 9.54
N TYR A 17 2.41 -8.80 8.51
CA TYR A 17 2.63 -9.95 7.63
C TYR A 17 3.20 -11.15 8.40
N ASN A 18 4.15 -10.93 9.29
CA ASN A 18 4.68 -11.99 10.15
C ASN A 18 3.61 -12.63 11.05
N GLU A 19 2.70 -11.84 11.62
CA GLU A 19 1.62 -12.37 12.44
C GLU A 19 0.60 -13.15 11.61
N LEU A 20 0.26 -12.67 10.40
CA LEU A 20 -0.62 -13.37 9.47
C LEU A 20 0.01 -14.71 9.02
N GLN A 21 1.31 -14.75 8.75
CA GLN A 21 2.04 -15.98 8.44
C GLN A 21 1.96 -16.99 9.59
N LYS A 22 2.27 -16.57 10.82
CA LYS A 22 2.19 -17.43 12.01
C LYS A 22 0.80 -18.03 12.17
N ARG A 23 -0.25 -17.25 11.98
CA ARG A 23 -1.64 -17.73 12.06
C ARG A 23 -1.98 -18.70 10.93
N CYS A 24 -1.44 -18.47 9.74
CA CYS A 24 -1.60 -19.39 8.62
C CYS A 24 -0.89 -20.73 8.90
N GLU A 25 0.37 -20.69 9.34
CA GLU A 25 1.15 -21.87 9.74
C GLU A 25 0.44 -22.66 10.87
N ALA A 26 -0.10 -21.96 11.85
CA ALA A 26 -0.87 -22.54 12.96
C ALA A 26 -2.28 -23.03 12.52
N LYS A 27 -2.65 -22.91 11.24
CA LYS A 27 -3.96 -23.25 10.69
C LYS A 27 -5.14 -22.52 11.36
N GLN A 28 -4.88 -21.36 11.95
CA GLN A 28 -5.91 -20.48 12.54
C GLN A 28 -6.60 -19.64 11.49
N LEU A 29 -5.94 -19.41 10.35
CA LEU A 29 -6.52 -18.78 9.17
C LEU A 29 -5.93 -19.38 7.89
N SER A 30 -6.58 -19.16 6.74
CA SER A 30 -6.15 -19.67 5.45
C SER A 30 -6.39 -18.62 4.37
N PHE A 31 -5.45 -18.52 3.43
CA PHE A 31 -5.50 -17.61 2.29
C PHE A 31 -5.93 -18.29 0.98
N ARG A 32 -6.36 -19.56 1.00
CA ARG A 32 -6.78 -20.31 -0.20
C ARG A 32 -7.90 -19.64 -0.99
N ASN A 33 -8.78 -18.92 -0.28
CA ASN A 33 -9.88 -18.18 -0.89
C ASN A 33 -9.62 -16.66 -0.90
N VAL A 34 -8.35 -16.26 -0.87
CA VAL A 34 -7.94 -14.87 -0.96
C VAL A 34 -7.47 -14.55 -2.38
N VAL A 35 -7.79 -13.35 -2.83
CA VAL A 35 -7.22 -12.70 -4.01
C VAL A 35 -6.43 -11.49 -3.55
N ALA A 36 -5.16 -11.44 -3.89
CA ALA A 36 -4.25 -10.38 -3.50
C ALA A 36 -3.92 -9.48 -4.70
N PHE A 37 -4.05 -8.18 -4.49
CA PHE A 37 -3.64 -7.14 -5.40
C PHE A 37 -2.49 -6.34 -4.79
N ASN A 38 -1.37 -6.22 -5.51
CA ASN A 38 -0.26 -5.35 -5.09
C ASN A 38 -0.64 -3.88 -5.27
N ALA A 39 -0.49 -3.05 -4.24
CA ALA A 39 -0.98 -1.67 -4.24
C ALA A 39 -0.22 -0.74 -5.22
N TYR A 40 1.04 -1.04 -5.54
CA TYR A 40 1.83 -0.27 -6.51
C TYR A 40 3.00 -1.08 -7.09
N GLU A 41 3.52 -0.64 -8.22
CA GLU A 41 4.75 -1.17 -8.83
C GLU A 41 5.59 -0.03 -9.39
N TYR A 42 6.90 -0.16 -9.37
CA TYR A 42 7.84 0.80 -9.95
C TYR A 42 7.73 0.85 -11.47
N TYR A 43 7.94 2.04 -12.05
CA TYR A 43 7.87 2.24 -13.50
C TYR A 43 8.87 3.27 -14.02
N PRO A 44 9.62 2.98 -15.11
CA PRO A 44 9.78 1.66 -15.69
C PRO A 44 10.65 0.76 -14.80
N ILE A 45 10.39 -0.55 -14.82
CA ILE A 45 11.25 -1.52 -14.16
C ILE A 45 11.39 -2.76 -15.04
N ALA A 46 12.60 -3.32 -15.13
CA ALA A 46 12.85 -4.51 -15.95
C ALA A 46 11.98 -5.70 -15.49
N LYS A 47 11.47 -6.48 -16.43
CA LYS A 47 10.58 -7.62 -16.17
C LYS A 47 11.17 -8.60 -15.15
N GLU A 48 12.46 -8.88 -15.27
CA GLU A 48 13.19 -9.86 -14.42
C GLU A 48 13.85 -9.20 -13.19
N SER A 49 13.56 -7.91 -12.91
CA SER A 49 14.16 -7.23 -11.76
C SER A 49 13.68 -7.83 -10.43
N SER A 50 14.62 -8.19 -9.58
CA SER A 50 14.35 -8.61 -8.18
C SER A 50 13.81 -7.45 -7.33
N LEU A 51 14.02 -6.20 -7.76
CA LEU A 51 13.59 -4.99 -7.06
C LEU A 51 12.13 -4.63 -7.30
N LYS A 52 11.40 -5.40 -8.12
CA LYS A 52 9.95 -5.20 -8.30
C LYS A 52 9.24 -5.25 -6.95
N SER A 53 8.29 -4.34 -6.77
CA SER A 53 7.47 -4.26 -5.56
C SER A 53 6.77 -5.61 -5.25
N ILE A 54 6.25 -6.29 -6.28
CA ILE A 54 5.64 -7.60 -6.08
C ILE A 54 6.63 -8.66 -5.58
N ASN A 55 7.88 -8.65 -6.01
CA ASN A 55 8.88 -9.61 -5.54
C ASN A 55 9.19 -9.40 -4.05
N GLN A 56 9.28 -8.15 -3.61
CA GLN A 56 9.42 -7.82 -2.19
C GLN A 56 8.23 -8.28 -1.36
N LEU A 57 7.00 -8.16 -1.90
CA LEU A 57 5.79 -8.62 -1.22
C LEU A 57 5.73 -10.15 -1.15
N LYS A 58 6.15 -10.84 -2.21
CA LYS A 58 6.25 -12.30 -2.23
C LYS A 58 7.24 -12.80 -1.19
N GLU A 59 8.47 -12.30 -1.24
CA GLU A 59 9.54 -12.68 -0.30
C GLU A 59 9.15 -12.46 1.17
N ARG A 60 8.43 -11.38 1.47
CA ARG A 60 8.06 -11.03 2.85
C ARG A 60 6.76 -11.64 3.33
N PHE A 61 5.89 -12.09 2.43
CA PHE A 61 4.56 -12.52 2.83
C PHE A 61 3.96 -13.62 1.95
N LEU A 62 3.78 -13.36 0.64
CA LEU A 62 2.92 -14.22 -0.17
C LEU A 62 3.48 -15.64 -0.38
N ASP A 63 4.79 -15.82 -0.39
CA ASP A 63 5.45 -17.12 -0.54
C ASP A 63 5.40 -17.97 0.74
N HIS A 64 4.95 -17.38 1.86
CA HIS A 64 4.88 -18.02 3.19
C HIS A 64 3.45 -18.35 3.64
N ILE A 65 2.46 -18.20 2.78
CA ILE A 65 1.05 -18.46 3.08
C ILE A 65 0.44 -19.39 2.02
N ASP A 66 -0.72 -19.95 2.32
CA ASP A 66 -1.39 -20.93 1.43
C ASP A 66 -2.27 -20.29 0.32
N ILE A 67 -1.89 -19.06 -0.13
CA ILE A 67 -2.57 -18.41 -1.25
C ILE A 67 -2.27 -19.12 -2.57
N ASP A 68 -3.29 -19.26 -3.43
CA ASP A 68 -3.09 -19.75 -4.80
C ASP A 68 -2.31 -18.68 -5.61
N PRO A 69 -1.15 -19.00 -6.19
CA PRO A 69 -0.39 -18.08 -7.03
C PRO A 69 -1.19 -17.45 -8.17
N GLN A 70 -2.23 -18.12 -8.68
CA GLN A 70 -3.12 -17.60 -9.71
C GLN A 70 -4.03 -16.47 -9.20
N ASN A 71 -4.17 -16.35 -7.89
CA ASN A 71 -4.94 -15.30 -7.23
C ASN A 71 -4.09 -14.07 -6.85
N ILE A 72 -2.83 -13.99 -7.27
CA ILE A 72 -1.95 -12.86 -7.02
C ILE A 72 -1.88 -11.98 -8.27
N PHE A 73 -2.34 -10.74 -8.16
CA PHE A 73 -2.36 -9.76 -9.23
C PHE A 73 -1.41 -8.61 -8.95
N THR A 74 -0.64 -8.21 -9.95
CA THR A 74 0.29 -7.09 -9.88
C THR A 74 0.14 -6.18 -11.09
N LEU A 75 0.50 -4.93 -10.91
CA LEU A 75 0.75 -3.99 -12.00
C LEU A 75 2.05 -4.39 -12.69
N ASP A 76 2.08 -4.37 -14.02
CA ASP A 76 3.30 -4.68 -14.76
C ASP A 76 4.09 -3.40 -15.07
N GLY A 77 5.14 -3.15 -14.30
CA GLY A 77 6.02 -2.00 -14.49
C GLY A 77 6.99 -2.13 -15.69
N SER A 78 6.93 -3.23 -16.45
CA SER A 78 7.76 -3.45 -17.65
C SER A 78 7.05 -3.15 -18.97
N VAL A 79 5.77 -2.78 -18.92
CA VAL A 79 4.98 -2.48 -20.12
C VAL A 79 5.50 -1.24 -20.85
N ALA A 80 5.31 -1.19 -22.18
CA ALA A 80 5.60 -0.01 -22.96
C ALA A 80 4.71 1.18 -22.53
N GLN A 81 5.21 2.39 -22.74
CA GLN A 81 4.56 3.60 -22.25
C GLN A 81 3.13 3.79 -22.79
N ASP A 82 2.88 3.40 -24.03
CA ASP A 82 1.55 3.44 -24.66
C ASP A 82 0.56 2.43 -24.07
N ALA A 83 1.05 1.34 -23.47
CA ALA A 83 0.22 0.33 -22.81
C ALA A 83 -0.10 0.65 -21.34
N VAL A 84 0.51 1.66 -20.74
CA VAL A 84 0.36 1.97 -19.31
C VAL A 84 -1.09 2.25 -18.91
N GLN A 85 -1.80 3.06 -19.69
CA GLN A 85 -3.19 3.42 -19.40
C GLN A 85 -4.11 2.20 -19.43
N ASP A 86 -3.93 1.34 -20.43
CA ASP A 86 -4.70 0.10 -20.54
C ASP A 86 -4.37 -0.86 -19.42
N THR A 87 -3.10 -1.00 -19.04
CA THR A 87 -2.68 -1.80 -17.89
C THR A 87 -3.39 -1.35 -16.61
N CYS A 88 -3.41 -0.06 -16.32
CA CYS A 88 -4.09 0.50 -15.14
C CYS A 88 -5.62 0.29 -15.21
N ARG A 89 -6.23 0.52 -16.36
CA ARG A 89 -7.67 0.30 -16.57
C ARG A 89 -8.06 -1.17 -16.39
N LEU A 90 -7.29 -2.09 -16.93
CA LEU A 90 -7.54 -3.53 -16.79
C LEU A 90 -7.36 -3.99 -15.33
N TYR A 91 -6.44 -3.38 -14.59
CA TYR A 91 -6.26 -3.66 -13.17
C TYR A 91 -7.50 -3.29 -12.35
N GLU A 92 -8.06 -2.08 -12.58
CA GLU A 92 -9.33 -1.65 -11.99
C GLU A 92 -10.50 -2.57 -12.36
N GLN A 93 -10.58 -2.98 -13.62
CA GLN A 93 -11.62 -3.92 -14.05
C GLN A 93 -11.49 -5.27 -13.34
N ARG A 94 -10.27 -5.75 -13.13
CA ARG A 94 -10.03 -7.00 -12.42
C ARG A 94 -10.48 -6.94 -10.97
N ILE A 95 -10.18 -5.85 -10.26
CA ILE A 95 -10.69 -5.61 -8.90
C ILE A 95 -12.23 -5.69 -8.90
N LYS A 96 -12.89 -5.03 -9.85
CA LYS A 96 -14.35 -5.05 -9.98
C LYS A 96 -14.91 -6.46 -10.27
N THR A 97 -14.20 -7.26 -11.08
CA THR A 97 -14.62 -8.65 -11.42
C THR A 97 -14.69 -9.53 -10.16
N PHE A 98 -13.82 -9.29 -9.16
CA PHE A 98 -13.87 -9.99 -7.88
C PHE A 98 -14.87 -9.39 -6.88
N GLY A 99 -15.56 -8.32 -7.24
CA GLY A 99 -16.58 -7.65 -6.40
C GLY A 99 -16.06 -6.50 -5.56
N GLY A 100 -14.89 -5.95 -5.90
CA GLY A 100 -14.22 -4.86 -5.18
C GLY A 100 -13.30 -5.36 -4.07
N LEU A 101 -12.70 -4.43 -3.32
CA LEU A 101 -11.76 -4.72 -2.24
C LEU A 101 -12.51 -4.99 -0.93
N ASP A 102 -12.16 -6.06 -0.22
CA ASP A 102 -12.63 -6.31 1.14
C ASP A 102 -11.72 -5.61 2.15
N VAL A 103 -10.41 -5.65 1.93
CA VAL A 103 -9.44 -4.99 2.82
C VAL A 103 -8.29 -4.37 2.04
N THR A 104 -7.82 -3.24 2.54
CA THR A 104 -6.56 -2.61 2.10
C THR A 104 -5.63 -2.49 3.29
N ILE A 105 -4.36 -2.89 3.14
CA ILE A 105 -3.33 -2.82 4.18
C ILE A 105 -2.19 -1.93 3.68
N LEU A 106 -1.95 -0.82 4.36
CA LEU A 106 -1.05 0.24 3.94
C LEU A 106 -0.08 0.65 5.05
N GLY A 107 1.14 0.99 4.66
CA GLY A 107 2.03 1.83 5.44
C GLY A 107 1.92 3.28 5.00
N ILE A 108 2.68 4.15 5.65
CA ILE A 108 2.73 5.58 5.36
C ILE A 108 4.16 6.04 5.08
N GLY A 109 4.34 6.80 4.00
CA GLY A 109 5.60 7.48 3.71
C GLY A 109 5.75 8.80 4.48
N ARG A 110 6.95 9.39 4.48
CA ARG A 110 7.27 10.63 5.18
C ARG A 110 6.41 11.83 4.77
N MET A 111 5.92 11.82 3.54
CA MET A 111 5.07 12.88 2.99
C MET A 111 3.57 12.58 3.13
N GLY A 112 3.18 11.63 3.99
CA GLY A 112 1.78 11.23 4.14
C GLY A 112 1.22 10.47 2.94
N ASN A 113 2.09 9.98 2.05
CA ASN A 113 1.69 9.16 0.91
C ASN A 113 1.28 7.75 1.35
N ILE A 114 0.24 7.22 0.72
CA ILE A 114 -0.26 5.84 0.87
C ILE A 114 -0.15 5.12 -0.48
N ALA A 115 0.32 3.88 -0.48
CA ALA A 115 0.88 3.23 -1.67
C ALA A 115 1.92 4.18 -2.29
N ALA A 116 1.83 4.49 -3.61
CA ALA A 116 2.66 5.54 -4.21
C ALA A 116 1.89 6.84 -4.50
N ASN A 117 0.79 7.11 -3.78
CA ASN A 117 0.04 8.36 -3.95
C ASN A 117 0.76 9.52 -3.28
N GLU A 118 1.51 10.27 -4.07
CA GLU A 118 2.26 11.47 -3.65
C GLU A 118 1.34 12.66 -3.32
N PRO A 119 1.84 13.68 -2.60
CA PRO A 119 1.12 14.95 -2.37
C PRO A 119 0.50 15.50 -3.65
N GLY A 120 -0.75 15.98 -3.58
CA GLY A 120 -1.57 16.41 -4.70
C GLY A 120 -2.39 15.29 -5.35
N SER A 121 -2.33 14.06 -4.83
CA SER A 121 -3.20 12.97 -5.29
C SER A 121 -4.64 13.20 -4.90
N SER A 122 -5.55 13.22 -5.89
CA SER A 122 -6.99 13.39 -5.64
C SER A 122 -7.59 12.20 -4.88
N ILE A 123 -8.54 12.48 -3.98
CA ILE A 123 -9.37 11.47 -3.33
C ILE A 123 -10.13 10.57 -4.32
N GLN A 124 -10.43 11.05 -5.52
CA GLN A 124 -11.15 10.32 -6.57
C GLN A 124 -10.21 9.55 -7.51
N SER A 125 -8.89 9.64 -7.30
CA SER A 125 -7.93 9.02 -8.21
C SER A 125 -8.10 7.50 -8.28
N LEU A 126 -8.05 6.96 -9.49
CA LEU A 126 -8.01 5.53 -9.77
C LEU A 126 -6.56 5.08 -10.01
N THR A 127 -6.38 3.79 -10.32
CA THR A 127 -5.06 3.23 -10.68
C THR A 127 -4.48 3.99 -11.86
N ARG A 128 -3.23 4.47 -11.70
CA ARG A 128 -2.57 5.34 -12.67
C ARG A 128 -1.05 5.33 -12.52
N ILE A 129 -0.38 5.91 -13.52
CA ILE A 129 1.02 6.29 -13.38
C ILE A 129 1.13 7.60 -12.58
N ILE A 130 2.17 7.69 -11.75
CA ILE A 130 2.50 8.89 -10.98
C ILE A 130 4.02 9.09 -10.94
N LEU A 131 4.47 10.34 -10.92
CA LEU A 131 5.87 10.67 -10.64
C LEU A 131 6.16 10.48 -9.15
N ILE A 132 7.27 9.83 -8.83
CA ILE A 132 7.74 9.66 -7.45
C ILE A 132 8.52 10.92 -7.06
N GLY A 133 8.08 11.59 -6.00
CA GLY A 133 8.72 12.78 -5.48
C GLY A 133 10.13 12.52 -4.92
N ASN A 134 10.94 13.57 -4.82
CA ASN A 134 12.34 13.45 -4.36
C ASN A 134 12.46 12.81 -2.97
N MET A 135 11.59 13.20 -2.02
CA MET A 135 11.58 12.65 -0.66
C MET A 135 11.26 11.15 -0.65
N SER A 136 10.27 10.72 -1.44
CA SER A 136 9.92 9.31 -1.57
C SER A 136 11.02 8.51 -2.25
N ARG A 137 11.73 9.09 -3.23
CA ARG A 137 12.90 8.44 -3.86
C ARG A 137 14.04 8.26 -2.87
N GLU A 138 14.26 9.20 -1.95
CA GLU A 138 15.25 9.09 -0.87
C GLU A 138 14.88 7.96 0.11
N GLU A 139 13.61 7.82 0.48
CA GLU A 139 13.16 6.69 1.30
C GLU A 139 13.41 5.32 0.61
N MET A 140 13.28 5.28 -0.71
CA MET A 140 13.46 4.05 -1.51
C MET A 140 14.93 3.74 -1.82
N GLU A 141 15.85 4.68 -1.64
CA GLU A 141 17.27 4.53 -1.96
C GLU A 141 17.89 3.26 -1.35
N ASN A 142 17.55 2.95 -0.11
CA ASN A 142 18.06 1.75 0.57
C ASN A 142 17.73 0.44 -0.18
N SER A 143 16.63 0.41 -0.93
CA SER A 143 16.23 -0.75 -1.74
C SER A 143 16.93 -0.77 -3.10
N PHE A 144 17.36 0.38 -3.64
CA PHE A 144 17.91 0.54 -4.98
C PHE A 144 19.43 0.85 -5.00
N LYS A 145 20.10 0.87 -3.85
CA LYS A 145 21.51 1.23 -3.67
C LYS A 145 21.84 2.72 -3.87
N THR A 146 21.21 3.39 -4.83
CA THR A 146 21.33 4.84 -5.05
C THR A 146 20.01 5.44 -5.47
N LYS A 147 19.79 6.73 -5.17
CA LYS A 147 18.58 7.48 -5.53
C LYS A 147 18.35 7.53 -7.05
N GLU A 148 19.41 7.56 -7.84
CA GLU A 148 19.34 7.61 -9.31
C GLU A 148 18.79 6.30 -9.89
N GLN A 149 18.98 5.19 -9.20
CA GLN A 149 18.46 3.88 -9.61
C GLN A 149 16.98 3.69 -9.26
N VAL A 150 16.42 4.52 -8.37
CA VAL A 150 14.97 4.49 -8.08
C VAL A 150 14.21 4.94 -9.33
N PRO A 151 13.28 4.12 -9.85
CA PRO A 151 12.48 4.51 -11.01
C PRO A 151 11.78 5.86 -10.78
N PRO A 152 11.67 6.69 -11.83
CA PRO A 152 11.08 8.02 -11.69
C PRO A 152 9.58 8.01 -11.43
N CYS A 153 8.91 6.92 -11.77
CA CYS A 153 7.46 6.80 -11.70
C CYS A 153 7.05 5.51 -10.97
N SER A 154 5.79 5.46 -10.63
CA SER A 154 5.11 4.25 -10.15
C SER A 154 3.75 4.10 -10.83
N LEU A 155 3.33 2.86 -11.07
CA LEU A 155 1.94 2.51 -11.30
C LEU A 155 1.33 2.23 -9.93
N THR A 156 0.28 2.94 -9.54
CA THR A 156 -0.28 2.82 -8.19
C THR A 156 -1.80 2.77 -8.21
N MET A 157 -2.40 1.97 -7.34
CA MET A 157 -3.80 2.15 -7.02
C MET A 157 -4.00 3.59 -6.53
N GLY A 158 -4.98 4.28 -7.07
CA GLY A 158 -5.32 5.64 -6.64
C GLY A 158 -5.95 5.65 -5.24
N VAL A 159 -5.98 6.82 -4.62
CA VAL A 159 -6.65 7.01 -3.32
C VAL A 159 -8.10 6.53 -3.37
N GLY A 160 -8.84 6.92 -4.43
CA GLY A 160 -10.22 6.50 -4.60
C GLY A 160 -10.37 4.98 -4.69
N THR A 161 -9.47 4.28 -5.41
CA THR A 161 -9.47 2.81 -5.46
C THR A 161 -9.23 2.21 -4.09
N LEU A 162 -8.20 2.67 -3.36
CA LEU A 162 -7.85 2.16 -2.03
C LEU A 162 -9.00 2.35 -1.02
N LEU A 163 -9.68 3.49 -1.08
CA LEU A 163 -10.81 3.82 -0.19
C LEU A 163 -12.12 3.08 -0.54
N THR A 164 -12.19 2.34 -1.66
CA THR A 164 -13.36 1.47 -1.94
C THR A 164 -13.36 0.20 -1.10
N ALA A 165 -12.27 -0.13 -0.43
CA ALA A 165 -12.21 -1.30 0.44
C ALA A 165 -13.25 -1.20 1.58
N LYS A 166 -13.77 -2.33 2.05
CA LYS A 166 -14.70 -2.33 3.20
C LYS A 166 -13.99 -1.97 4.50
N THR A 167 -12.70 -2.29 4.60
CA THR A 167 -11.83 -1.94 5.72
C THR A 167 -10.48 -1.48 5.20
N VAL A 168 -9.94 -0.41 5.77
CA VAL A 168 -8.60 0.05 5.45
C VAL A 168 -7.76 0.06 6.72
N PHE A 169 -6.61 -0.62 6.69
CA PHE A 169 -5.60 -0.57 7.74
C PHE A 169 -4.45 0.33 7.30
N LEU A 170 -4.10 1.31 8.13
CA LEU A 170 -2.89 2.11 8.02
C LEU A 170 -1.97 1.78 9.18
N THR A 171 -0.69 1.51 8.91
CA THR A 171 0.28 1.19 9.96
C THR A 171 1.46 2.12 9.92
N ALA A 172 1.93 2.52 11.09
CA ALA A 172 3.17 3.28 11.25
C ALA A 172 3.86 2.91 12.57
N TRP A 173 5.20 2.89 12.54
CA TRP A 173 6.04 2.52 13.66
C TRP A 173 7.20 3.53 13.78
N GLY A 174 7.62 3.76 15.04
CA GLY A 174 8.76 4.60 15.37
C GLY A 174 8.43 6.09 15.51
N ASP A 175 9.28 6.80 16.21
CA ASP A 175 9.12 8.22 16.53
C ASP A 175 9.20 9.12 15.29
N GLU A 176 9.93 8.72 14.26
CA GLU A 176 10.00 9.45 13.01
C GLU A 176 8.65 9.55 12.26
N LYS A 177 7.66 8.74 12.67
CA LYS A 177 6.29 8.80 12.14
C LYS A 177 5.34 9.63 13.02
N SER A 178 5.74 10.03 14.22
CA SER A 178 4.85 10.67 15.21
C SER A 178 4.22 11.97 14.71
N GLU A 179 5.01 12.87 14.11
CA GLU A 179 4.51 14.15 13.58
C GLU A 179 3.56 13.96 12.39
N ILE A 180 3.93 13.06 11.45
CA ILE A 180 3.08 12.81 10.28
C ILE A 180 1.77 12.12 10.69
N MET A 181 1.82 11.21 11.66
CA MET A 181 0.62 10.54 12.16
C MET A 181 -0.31 11.49 12.91
N GLN A 182 0.22 12.45 13.67
CA GLN A 182 -0.61 13.51 14.26
C GLN A 182 -1.35 14.29 13.18
N LYS A 183 -0.64 14.74 12.13
CA LYS A 183 -1.26 15.49 11.02
C LYS A 183 -2.30 14.64 10.26
N VAL A 184 -2.05 13.36 10.09
CA VAL A 184 -2.96 12.44 9.39
C VAL A 184 -4.23 12.15 10.18
N ILE A 185 -4.14 12.01 11.50
CA ILE A 185 -5.26 11.60 12.36
C ILE A 185 -6.05 12.82 12.87
N GLU A 186 -5.35 13.87 13.30
CA GLU A 186 -5.94 15.01 14.00
C GLU A 186 -5.96 16.30 13.18
N GLY A 187 -5.20 16.33 12.05
CA GLY A 187 -5.15 17.47 11.16
C GLY A 187 -6.31 17.55 10.16
N ASN A 188 -6.28 18.59 9.34
CA ASN A 188 -7.26 18.78 8.28
C ASN A 188 -7.08 17.78 7.13
N ILE A 189 -8.18 17.36 6.52
CA ILE A 189 -8.16 16.55 5.31
C ILE A 189 -7.64 17.39 4.15
N THR A 190 -6.58 16.90 3.50
CA THR A 190 -5.92 17.61 2.41
C THR A 190 -5.24 16.65 1.44
N ASP A 191 -5.19 17.02 0.17
CA ASP A 191 -4.45 16.27 -0.86
C ASP A 191 -2.92 16.40 -0.73
N THR A 192 -2.44 17.40 -0.01
CA THR A 192 -1.01 17.54 0.30
C THR A 192 -0.51 16.48 1.28
N LEU A 193 -1.43 15.80 1.98
CA LEU A 193 -1.18 14.63 2.82
C LEU A 193 -2.22 13.55 2.50
N PRO A 194 -2.04 12.74 1.46
CA PRO A 194 -3.07 11.83 0.97
C PRO A 194 -3.62 10.85 2.01
N ALA A 195 -2.83 10.46 3.01
CA ALA A 195 -3.29 9.62 4.11
C ALA A 195 -4.41 10.27 4.93
N THR A 196 -4.55 11.60 4.93
CA THR A 196 -5.65 12.29 5.64
C THR A 196 -7.03 11.93 5.09
N PHE A 197 -7.11 11.50 3.83
CA PHE A 197 -8.37 11.03 3.24
C PHE A 197 -8.94 9.79 3.95
N LEU A 198 -8.13 9.04 4.69
CA LEU A 198 -8.61 7.92 5.51
C LEU A 198 -9.61 8.39 6.60
N GLN A 199 -9.56 9.65 7.04
CA GLN A 199 -10.54 10.21 7.96
C GLN A 199 -11.97 10.21 7.39
N THR A 200 -12.14 10.11 6.07
CA THR A 200 -13.45 10.03 5.41
C THR A 200 -13.98 8.60 5.29
N HIS A 201 -13.14 7.62 5.57
CA HIS A 201 -13.50 6.22 5.38
C HIS A 201 -14.26 5.68 6.61
N PRO A 202 -15.43 5.03 6.43
CA PRO A 202 -16.27 4.61 7.56
C PRO A 202 -15.65 3.52 8.43
N ASN A 203 -14.65 2.80 7.92
CA ASN A 203 -13.98 1.70 8.63
C ASN A 203 -12.47 1.75 8.34
N ALA A 204 -11.83 2.89 8.57
CA ALA A 204 -10.38 3.00 8.60
C ALA A 204 -9.86 2.70 10.01
N GLN A 205 -8.85 1.87 10.10
CA GLN A 205 -8.17 1.51 11.33
C GLN A 205 -6.69 1.88 11.24
N VAL A 206 -6.21 2.61 12.22
CA VAL A 206 -4.81 3.03 12.31
C VAL A 206 -4.13 2.25 13.42
N VAL A 207 -3.06 1.55 13.09
CA VAL A 207 -2.28 0.72 14.03
C VAL A 207 -0.90 1.36 14.20
N LEU A 208 -0.60 1.78 15.41
CA LEU A 208 0.63 2.50 15.78
C LEU A 208 1.30 1.82 16.96
N ASP A 209 2.62 1.93 17.06
CA ASP A 209 3.29 1.77 18.33
C ASP A 209 3.22 3.08 19.15
N LEU A 210 3.63 3.00 20.42
CA LEU A 210 3.61 4.17 21.31
C LEU A 210 4.48 5.32 20.81
N SER A 211 5.59 5.00 20.13
CA SER A 211 6.50 6.01 19.57
C SER A 211 5.86 6.74 18.39
N ALA A 212 5.23 6.04 17.46
CA ALA A 212 4.49 6.66 16.35
C ALA A 212 3.26 7.45 16.82
N ALA A 213 2.70 7.09 17.98
CA ALA A 213 1.55 7.77 18.61
C ALA A 213 1.93 8.93 19.54
N ALA A 214 3.23 9.20 19.77
CA ALA A 214 3.71 10.12 20.81
C ALA A 214 3.16 11.55 20.73
N HIS A 215 2.82 12.05 19.55
CA HIS A 215 2.28 13.40 19.34
C HIS A 215 0.74 13.43 19.26
N LEU A 216 0.06 12.28 19.35
CA LEU A 216 -1.41 12.27 19.38
C LEU A 216 -1.95 12.82 20.70
N THR A 217 -2.96 13.67 20.62
CA THR A 217 -3.59 14.31 21.78
C THR A 217 -4.82 13.52 22.28
N ARG A 218 -5.31 12.56 21.51
CA ARG A 218 -6.54 11.78 21.76
C ARG A 218 -6.29 10.32 22.13
N ILE A 219 -5.16 10.02 22.79
CA ILE A 219 -4.83 8.63 23.20
C ILE A 219 -5.65 8.17 24.44
N GLU A 220 -6.40 9.07 25.07
CA GLU A 220 -7.07 8.79 26.35
C GLU A 220 -8.15 7.69 26.30
N HIS A 221 -8.60 7.30 25.14
CA HIS A 221 -9.54 6.20 24.95
C HIS A 221 -9.14 5.35 23.74
N PRO A 222 -8.16 4.43 23.87
CA PRO A 222 -8.03 3.36 22.89
C PRO A 222 -9.29 2.49 23.01
N TRP A 223 -10.23 2.76 22.06
CA TRP A 223 -11.46 1.96 21.81
C TRP A 223 -11.96 1.11 22.95
#